data_992f452718d14ae5e064f5ed1d26e4db
#
_entry.id   992f452718d14ae5e064f5ed1d26e4db
#
_cell.length_a   1.000
_cell.length_b   1.000
_cell.length_c   1.000
_cell.angle_alpha   90.00
_cell.angle_beta   90.00
_cell.angle_gamma   90.00
#
_symmetry.space_group_name_H-M   'P 1'
#
loop_
_entity.id
_entity.type
_entity.pdbx_description
1 polymer ?
#
loop_
_entity_poly.entity_id
_entity_poly.type
_entity_poly.pdbx_seq_one_letter_code
_entity_poly.pdbx_strand_id
1 'polypeptide(L)'
;LNKEGFPESYKRILRYLHNIHPNWVFKAMLTGEDFAFAVNQEKLAGAIDMSYYYDETLKVVEGSRWYLPTTSATAYYMDPRNFLTEKYIFQFEALNYDEKYTEELVQGVLDNTFMSGDSVLDKQSYKSIFVEAGKTYDMSPLYLASLARQEVGTKGSIASSGARFTYNGNEYQGIYNFYNIQANRGVYDGLMYATG
;
A
#
# COMPACT_ATOMS: atom_id res chain seq x y z
N LEU A 1 1.95 -25.20 -8.68
CA LEU A 1 2.73 -24.17 -9.38
C LEU A 1 2.65 -24.29 -10.90
N ASN A 2 2.67 -25.51 -11.49
CA ASN A 2 2.56 -25.69 -12.95
C ASN A 2 1.18 -25.26 -13.47
N LYS A 3 0.11 -25.63 -12.78
CA LYS A 3 -1.26 -25.23 -13.13
C LYS A 3 -1.48 -23.71 -13.02
N GLU A 4 -0.75 -23.06 -12.13
CA GLU A 4 -0.80 -21.60 -11.92
C GLU A 4 0.03 -20.82 -12.96
N GLY A 5 0.78 -21.49 -13.82
CA GLY A 5 1.57 -20.82 -14.86
C GLY A 5 2.90 -20.21 -14.40
N PHE A 6 3.40 -20.54 -13.19
CA PHE A 6 4.68 -20.01 -12.73
C PHE A 6 5.84 -20.44 -13.64
N PRO A 7 6.72 -19.52 -14.05
CA PRO A 7 7.97 -19.87 -14.74
C PRO A 7 8.87 -20.76 -13.87
N GLU A 8 9.72 -21.60 -14.50
CA GLU A 8 10.62 -22.50 -13.79
C GLU A 8 11.54 -21.79 -12.78
N SER A 9 11.97 -20.56 -13.12
CA SER A 9 12.85 -19.75 -12.27
C SER A 9 12.26 -19.41 -10.90
N TYR A 10 10.93 -19.43 -10.74
CA TYR A 10 10.22 -19.20 -9.46
C TYR A 10 10.02 -20.49 -8.65
N LYS A 11 9.88 -21.62 -9.33
CA LYS A 11 9.32 -22.83 -8.71
C LYS A 11 10.19 -23.40 -7.59
N ARG A 12 11.51 -23.29 -7.68
CA ARG A 12 12.41 -23.80 -6.65
C ARG A 12 12.19 -23.10 -5.32
N ILE A 13 12.18 -21.77 -5.32
CA ILE A 13 12.02 -20.99 -4.08
C ILE A 13 10.60 -21.07 -3.53
N LEU A 14 9.58 -21.07 -4.40
CA LEU A 14 8.19 -21.24 -3.97
C LEU A 14 7.91 -22.61 -3.36
N ARG A 15 8.53 -23.69 -3.86
CA ARG A 15 8.46 -25.01 -3.20
C ARG A 15 9.12 -25.01 -1.82
N TYR A 16 10.28 -24.37 -1.69
CA TYR A 16 10.94 -24.19 -0.40
C TYR A 16 10.05 -23.47 0.59
N LEU A 17 9.50 -22.31 0.20
CA LEU A 17 8.61 -21.51 1.05
C LEU A 17 7.34 -22.30 1.43
N HIS A 18 6.74 -23.04 0.50
CA HIS A 18 5.58 -23.88 0.82
C HIS A 18 5.92 -25.03 1.76
N ASN A 19 7.12 -25.60 1.69
CA ASN A 19 7.52 -26.65 2.62
C ASN A 19 7.65 -26.18 4.06
N ILE A 20 8.13 -24.96 4.28
CA ILE A 20 8.24 -24.37 5.62
C ILE A 20 6.95 -23.68 6.07
N HIS A 21 6.09 -23.27 5.14
CA HIS A 21 4.79 -22.69 5.37
C HIS A 21 3.70 -23.40 4.55
N PRO A 22 3.26 -24.60 4.96
CA PRO A 22 2.33 -25.42 4.17
C PRO A 22 0.96 -24.78 3.89
N ASN A 23 0.57 -23.81 4.71
CA ASN A 23 -0.69 -23.09 4.56
C ASN A 23 -0.61 -21.92 3.56
N TRP A 24 0.58 -21.58 3.08
CA TRP A 24 0.72 -20.52 2.08
C TRP A 24 0.30 -21.01 0.70
N VAL A 25 -0.57 -20.24 0.06
CA VAL A 25 -1.06 -20.52 -1.29
C VAL A 25 -0.43 -19.51 -2.24
N PHE A 26 0.25 -19.99 -3.28
CA PHE A 26 0.87 -19.14 -4.29
C PHE A 26 0.02 -19.13 -5.56
N LYS A 27 -0.34 -17.96 -6.02
CA LYS A 27 -1.03 -17.71 -7.29
C LYS A 27 -0.14 -16.87 -8.20
N ALA A 28 -0.09 -17.21 -9.49
CA ALA A 28 0.65 -16.41 -10.45
C ALA A 28 -0.24 -15.26 -10.96
N MET A 29 0.27 -14.04 -10.87
CA MET A 29 -0.33 -12.88 -11.53
C MET A 29 0.32 -12.73 -12.90
N LEU A 30 -0.38 -13.17 -13.94
CA LEU A 30 0.10 -13.10 -15.33
C LEU A 30 -0.38 -11.78 -15.94
N THR A 31 0.50 -10.81 -16.04
CA THR A 31 0.17 -9.47 -16.56
C THR A 31 0.06 -9.44 -18.10
N GLY A 32 0.73 -10.38 -18.79
CA GLY A 32 0.86 -10.37 -20.24
C GLY A 32 1.88 -9.35 -20.77
N GLU A 33 2.50 -8.56 -19.89
CA GLU A 33 3.46 -7.53 -20.28
C GLU A 33 4.88 -8.08 -20.37
N ASP A 34 5.66 -7.54 -21.32
CA ASP A 34 7.10 -7.80 -21.39
C ASP A 34 7.82 -7.14 -20.22
N PHE A 35 8.69 -7.89 -19.54
CA PHE A 35 9.39 -7.40 -18.36
C PHE A 35 10.31 -6.20 -18.65
N ALA A 36 11.03 -6.21 -19.78
CA ALA A 36 11.91 -5.10 -20.14
C ALA A 36 11.10 -3.84 -20.46
N PHE A 37 9.95 -3.99 -21.12
CA PHE A 37 9.01 -2.88 -21.34
C PHE A 37 8.53 -2.31 -20.01
N ALA A 38 8.04 -3.15 -19.09
CA ALA A 38 7.57 -2.73 -17.77
C ALA A 38 8.68 -2.00 -16.97
N VAL A 39 9.91 -2.53 -16.97
CA VAL A 39 11.07 -1.89 -16.34
C VAL A 39 11.34 -0.50 -16.91
N ASN A 40 11.25 -0.33 -18.24
CA ASN A 40 11.47 0.98 -18.86
C ASN A 40 10.36 1.99 -18.49
N GLN A 41 9.11 1.57 -18.39
CA GLN A 41 8.01 2.44 -17.95
C GLN A 41 8.18 2.85 -16.50
N GLU A 42 8.46 1.90 -15.62
CA GLU A 42 8.64 2.16 -14.18
C GLU A 42 9.85 3.07 -13.92
N LYS A 43 10.97 2.87 -14.64
CA LYS A 43 12.14 3.75 -14.55
C LYS A 43 11.77 5.21 -14.79
N LEU A 44 10.90 5.48 -15.76
CA LEU A 44 10.50 6.84 -16.13
C LEU A 44 9.53 7.48 -15.13
N ALA A 45 8.79 6.66 -14.38
CA ALA A 45 7.85 7.08 -13.34
C ALA A 45 8.45 7.09 -11.94
N GLY A 46 9.55 6.36 -11.72
CA GLY A 46 10.16 6.16 -10.42
C GLY A 46 11.08 7.31 -9.99
N ALA A 47 11.31 7.40 -8.69
CA ALA A 47 12.31 8.28 -8.10
C ALA A 47 13.08 7.52 -7.01
N ILE A 48 14.40 7.73 -6.93
CA ILE A 48 15.26 7.09 -5.95
C ILE A 48 16.20 8.14 -5.31
N ASP A 49 16.44 8.00 -4.01
CA ASP A 49 17.40 8.87 -3.33
C ASP A 49 18.81 8.69 -3.90
N MET A 50 19.53 9.79 -4.05
CA MET A 50 20.91 9.79 -4.60
C MET A 50 21.90 8.90 -3.82
N SER A 51 21.58 8.51 -2.61
CA SER A 51 22.39 7.59 -1.80
C SER A 51 22.36 6.13 -2.28
N TYR A 52 21.51 5.83 -3.29
CA TYR A 52 21.34 4.50 -3.88
C TYR A 52 21.79 4.48 -5.36
N TYR A 53 21.21 3.58 -6.15
CA TYR A 53 21.55 3.38 -7.57
C TYR A 53 20.78 4.35 -8.47
N TYR A 54 21.09 5.62 -8.40
CA TYR A 54 20.54 6.65 -9.28
C TYR A 54 21.35 6.81 -10.57
N ASP A 55 20.73 7.38 -11.57
CA ASP A 55 21.38 7.69 -12.86
C ASP A 55 21.88 9.14 -12.83
N GLU A 56 23.18 9.33 -12.68
CA GLU A 56 23.83 10.64 -12.58
C GLU A 56 23.66 11.51 -13.83
N THR A 57 23.34 10.89 -14.98
CA THR A 57 23.15 11.60 -16.25
C THR A 57 21.77 12.25 -16.36
N LEU A 58 20.86 11.90 -15.45
CA LEU A 58 19.48 12.35 -15.47
C LEU A 58 19.25 13.49 -14.47
N LYS A 59 18.26 14.30 -14.80
CA LYS A 59 17.87 15.41 -13.92
C LYS A 59 17.27 14.88 -12.62
N VAL A 60 17.41 15.67 -11.54
CA VAL A 60 16.62 15.52 -10.33
C VAL A 60 15.14 15.58 -10.68
N VAL A 61 14.36 14.62 -10.23
CA VAL A 61 12.91 14.53 -10.48
C VAL A 61 12.13 15.25 -9.40
N GLU A 62 12.64 15.24 -8.15
CA GLU A 62 11.99 15.89 -7.02
C GLU A 62 13.01 16.38 -6.00
N GLY A 63 12.77 17.56 -5.44
CA GLY A 63 13.66 18.20 -4.45
C GLY A 63 15.09 18.34 -4.95
N SER A 64 16.07 18.03 -4.09
CA SER A 64 17.51 18.12 -4.41
C SER A 64 18.20 16.74 -4.44
N ARG A 65 17.51 15.67 -4.17
CA ARG A 65 18.09 14.34 -3.93
C ARG A 65 17.42 13.19 -4.67
N TRP A 66 16.25 13.39 -5.27
CA TRP A 66 15.49 12.34 -5.91
C TRP A 66 15.76 12.31 -7.40
N TYR A 67 16.34 11.24 -7.90
CA TYR A 67 16.74 11.01 -9.27
C TYR A 67 15.99 9.85 -9.88
N LEU A 68 15.96 9.76 -11.20
CA LEU A 68 15.51 8.54 -11.86
C LEU A 68 16.48 7.39 -11.52
N PRO A 69 15.96 6.17 -11.22
CA PRO A 69 16.81 5.02 -10.97
C PRO A 69 17.51 4.55 -12.25
N THR A 70 18.63 3.83 -12.10
CA THR A 70 19.20 3.09 -13.23
C THR A 70 18.28 1.97 -13.68
N THR A 71 18.33 1.58 -14.95
CA THR A 71 17.54 0.45 -15.48
C THR A 71 17.81 -0.84 -14.71
N SER A 72 19.05 -1.08 -14.28
CA SER A 72 19.41 -2.26 -13.49
C SER A 72 18.83 -2.23 -12.08
N ALA A 73 18.80 -1.07 -11.43
CA ALA A 73 18.14 -0.95 -10.13
C ALA A 73 16.63 -1.18 -10.24
N THR A 74 15.97 -0.56 -11.21
CA THR A 74 14.55 -0.76 -11.48
C THR A 74 14.24 -2.24 -11.72
N ALA A 75 15.00 -2.90 -12.62
CA ALA A 75 14.81 -4.32 -12.90
C ALA A 75 15.02 -5.21 -11.67
N TYR A 76 16.00 -4.89 -10.81
CA TYR A 76 16.22 -5.63 -9.57
C TYR A 76 15.02 -5.55 -8.63
N TYR A 77 14.50 -4.35 -8.39
CA TYR A 77 13.38 -4.15 -7.47
C TYR A 77 12.04 -4.60 -8.03
N MET A 78 11.88 -4.64 -9.35
CA MET A 78 10.68 -5.17 -10.01
C MET A 78 10.67 -6.68 -10.14
N ASP A 79 11.81 -7.37 -10.00
CA ASP A 79 11.86 -8.83 -10.11
C ASP A 79 11.48 -9.49 -8.77
N PRO A 80 10.29 -10.12 -8.66
CA PRO A 80 9.85 -10.73 -7.42
C PRO A 80 10.80 -11.80 -6.87
N ARG A 81 11.60 -12.44 -7.74
CA ARG A 81 12.54 -13.51 -7.33
C ARG A 81 13.60 -13.01 -6.35
N ASN A 82 13.91 -11.71 -6.35
CA ASN A 82 14.85 -11.11 -5.41
C ASN A 82 14.26 -10.97 -4.00
N PHE A 83 12.95 -11.12 -3.85
CA PHE A 83 12.22 -10.86 -2.61
C PHE A 83 11.37 -12.04 -2.12
N LEU A 84 11.46 -13.21 -2.77
CA LEU A 84 10.77 -14.42 -2.34
C LEU A 84 11.46 -15.05 -1.12
N THR A 85 11.40 -14.36 0.00
CA THR A 85 11.90 -14.80 1.31
C THR A 85 10.78 -14.70 2.33
N GLU A 86 10.90 -15.38 3.47
CA GLU A 86 9.90 -15.31 4.56
C GLU A 86 9.61 -13.87 5.01
N LYS A 87 10.61 -12.98 4.94
CA LYS A 87 10.49 -11.58 5.35
C LYS A 87 9.83 -10.70 4.30
N TYR A 88 10.22 -10.86 3.03
CA TYR A 88 9.86 -9.91 1.98
C TYR A 88 8.69 -10.37 1.10
N ILE A 89 8.26 -11.62 1.21
CA ILE A 89 7.19 -12.16 0.37
C ILE A 89 5.84 -11.45 0.58
N PHE A 90 5.61 -10.88 1.75
CA PHE A 90 4.36 -10.20 2.08
C PHE A 90 4.10 -8.94 1.25
N GLN A 91 5.12 -8.38 0.58
CA GLN A 91 4.89 -7.32 -0.42
C GLN A 91 4.12 -7.80 -1.65
N PHE A 92 4.00 -9.11 -1.84
CA PHE A 92 3.23 -9.75 -2.92
C PHE A 92 1.95 -10.41 -2.39
N GLU A 93 1.50 -10.04 -1.20
CA GLU A 93 0.25 -10.55 -0.65
C GLU A 93 -0.92 -10.19 -1.56
N ALA A 94 -1.82 -11.16 -1.78
CA ALA A 94 -3.05 -10.88 -2.50
C ALA A 94 -3.93 -9.93 -1.68
N LEU A 95 -4.34 -8.82 -2.29
CA LEU A 95 -5.12 -7.79 -1.62
C LEU A 95 -6.63 -8.02 -1.69
N ASN A 96 -7.08 -9.13 -2.24
CA ASN A 96 -8.49 -9.51 -2.25
C ASN A 96 -8.98 -9.89 -0.85
N TYR A 97 -10.27 -9.73 -0.62
CA TYR A 97 -10.91 -10.17 0.62
C TYR A 97 -10.83 -11.70 0.78
N ASP A 98 -10.60 -12.15 2.00
CA ASP A 98 -10.71 -13.56 2.41
C ASP A 98 -11.50 -13.61 3.72
N GLU A 99 -12.41 -14.58 3.86
CA GLU A 99 -13.22 -14.77 5.08
C GLU A 99 -12.38 -15.04 6.34
N LYS A 100 -11.09 -15.35 6.18
CA LYS A 100 -10.15 -15.50 7.28
C LYS A 100 -9.76 -14.17 7.94
N TYR A 101 -10.01 -13.06 7.29
CA TYR A 101 -9.74 -11.73 7.86
C TYR A 101 -10.80 -11.39 8.91
N THR A 102 -10.52 -11.70 10.17
CA THR A 102 -11.41 -11.42 11.30
C THR A 102 -11.18 -10.03 11.88
N GLU A 103 -12.15 -9.56 12.67
CA GLU A 103 -12.00 -8.30 13.40
C GLU A 103 -10.81 -8.31 14.36
N GLU A 104 -10.45 -9.46 14.95
CA GLU A 104 -9.31 -9.60 15.85
C GLU A 104 -7.98 -9.36 15.10
N LEU A 105 -7.85 -9.84 13.86
CA LEU A 105 -6.66 -9.60 13.05
C LEU A 105 -6.55 -8.11 12.70
N VAL A 106 -7.65 -7.47 12.30
CA VAL A 106 -7.68 -6.02 12.05
C VAL A 106 -7.38 -5.23 13.33
N GLN A 107 -7.92 -5.66 14.48
CA GLN A 107 -7.63 -5.03 15.77
C GLN A 107 -6.12 -5.01 16.05
N GLY A 108 -5.40 -6.10 15.76
CA GLY A 108 -3.94 -6.15 15.92
C GLY A 108 -3.18 -5.08 15.11
N VAL A 109 -3.69 -4.72 13.93
CA VAL A 109 -3.16 -3.59 13.14
C VAL A 109 -3.46 -2.25 13.79
N LEU A 110 -4.64 -2.11 14.39
CA LEU A 110 -5.15 -0.86 14.96
C LEU A 110 -4.71 -0.60 16.41
N ASP A 111 -4.17 -1.60 17.08
CA ASP A 111 -3.72 -1.49 18.48
C ASP A 111 -2.70 -0.36 18.66
N ASN A 112 -2.84 0.35 19.76
CA ASN A 112 -2.05 1.54 20.10
C ASN A 112 -2.18 2.69 19.08
N THR A 113 -3.30 2.74 18.34
CA THR A 113 -3.64 3.86 17.48
C THR A 113 -4.95 4.51 17.94
N PHE A 114 -5.28 5.68 17.40
CA PHE A 114 -6.57 6.33 17.64
C PHE A 114 -7.75 5.50 17.09
N MET A 115 -7.50 4.55 16.19
CA MET A 115 -8.48 3.64 15.60
C MET A 115 -8.69 2.35 16.42
N SER A 116 -8.11 2.24 17.62
CA SER A 116 -8.28 1.02 18.46
C SER A 116 -9.66 0.84 19.08
N GLY A 117 -10.52 1.83 19.01
CA GLY A 117 -11.87 1.85 19.57
C GLY A 117 -12.96 2.16 18.54
N ASP A 118 -13.96 2.92 18.98
CA ASP A 118 -15.08 3.30 18.14
C ASP A 118 -14.72 4.44 17.18
N SER A 119 -15.33 4.39 16.00
CA SER A 119 -15.20 5.41 14.98
C SER A 119 -15.82 6.75 15.43
N VAL A 120 -15.19 7.84 15.01
CA VAL A 120 -15.73 9.20 15.19
C VAL A 120 -16.99 9.47 14.33
N LEU A 121 -17.27 8.61 13.35
CA LEU A 121 -18.35 8.81 12.38
C LEU A 121 -19.71 8.29 12.90
N ASP A 122 -19.76 7.05 13.37
CA ASP A 122 -21.02 6.34 13.62
C ASP A 122 -21.03 5.46 14.87
N LYS A 123 -19.98 5.52 15.67
CA LYS A 123 -19.75 4.70 16.87
C LYS A 123 -19.58 3.20 16.59
N GLN A 124 -19.51 2.76 15.35
CA GLN A 124 -19.01 1.41 15.04
C GLN A 124 -17.53 1.33 15.38
N SER A 125 -17.03 0.14 15.72
CA SER A 125 -15.60 -0.05 15.89
C SER A 125 -14.87 0.08 14.53
N TYR A 126 -13.70 0.69 14.54
CA TYR A 126 -12.91 0.79 13.31
C TYR A 126 -12.61 -0.57 12.69
N LYS A 127 -12.33 -1.60 13.49
CA LYS A 127 -12.09 -2.96 13.00
C LYS A 127 -13.28 -3.51 12.20
N SER A 128 -14.50 -3.30 12.69
CA SER A 128 -15.72 -3.71 11.99
C SER A 128 -15.87 -2.97 10.66
N ILE A 129 -15.66 -1.65 10.67
CA ILE A 129 -15.71 -0.82 9.44
C ILE A 129 -14.73 -1.35 8.38
N PHE A 130 -13.48 -1.65 8.75
CA PHE A 130 -12.49 -2.17 7.81
C PHE A 130 -12.86 -3.56 7.29
N VAL A 131 -13.39 -4.46 8.13
CA VAL A 131 -13.85 -5.78 7.68
C VAL A 131 -15.03 -5.66 6.73
N GLU A 132 -16.02 -4.83 7.03
CA GLU A 132 -17.18 -4.58 6.16
C GLU A 132 -16.77 -3.93 4.83
N ALA A 133 -15.88 -2.95 4.87
CA ALA A 133 -15.34 -2.31 3.67
C ALA A 133 -14.57 -3.33 2.81
N GLY A 134 -13.72 -4.14 3.43
CA GLY A 134 -12.98 -5.19 2.76
C GLY A 134 -13.90 -6.17 2.04
N LYS A 135 -14.94 -6.64 2.73
CA LYS A 135 -15.95 -7.54 2.17
C LYS A 135 -16.74 -6.90 1.02
N THR A 136 -17.12 -5.63 1.19
CA THR A 136 -17.93 -4.91 0.19
C THR A 136 -17.17 -4.66 -1.10
N TYR A 137 -15.88 -4.34 -1.01
CA TYR A 137 -15.06 -3.92 -2.15
C TYR A 137 -14.03 -4.97 -2.59
N ASP A 138 -14.13 -6.20 -2.09
CA ASP A 138 -13.17 -7.29 -2.38
C ASP A 138 -11.72 -6.88 -2.11
N MET A 139 -11.47 -6.26 -0.95
CA MET A 139 -10.15 -5.79 -0.54
C MET A 139 -9.74 -6.40 0.81
N SER A 140 -8.44 -6.64 1.01
CA SER A 140 -7.91 -7.05 2.31
C SER A 140 -8.17 -6.00 3.37
N PRO A 141 -8.95 -6.29 4.43
CA PRO A 141 -9.18 -5.33 5.51
C PRO A 141 -7.90 -5.00 6.30
N LEU A 142 -6.92 -5.92 6.33
CA LEU A 142 -5.61 -5.65 6.92
C LEU A 142 -4.83 -4.61 6.11
N TYR A 143 -4.90 -4.71 4.78
CA TYR A 143 -4.30 -3.71 3.90
C TYR A 143 -4.95 -2.34 4.08
N LEU A 144 -6.30 -2.28 4.07
CA LEU A 144 -7.03 -1.03 4.28
C LEU A 144 -6.69 -0.38 5.62
N ALA A 145 -6.67 -1.15 6.71
CA ALA A 145 -6.32 -0.66 8.04
C ALA A 145 -4.85 -0.20 8.14
N SER A 146 -3.93 -0.96 7.54
CA SER A 146 -2.50 -0.65 7.53
C SER A 146 -2.22 0.63 6.74
N LEU A 147 -2.86 0.78 5.58
CA LEU A 147 -2.73 1.98 4.74
C LEU A 147 -3.26 3.22 5.47
N ALA A 148 -4.47 3.14 6.05
CA ALA A 148 -5.02 4.23 6.85
C ALA A 148 -4.08 4.62 8.01
N ARG A 149 -3.56 3.62 8.75
CA ARG A 149 -2.58 3.85 9.82
C ARG A 149 -1.31 4.54 9.31
N GLN A 150 -0.80 4.18 8.15
CA GLN A 150 0.37 4.79 7.53
C GLN A 150 0.10 6.26 7.15
N GLU A 151 -1.03 6.52 6.50
CA GLU A 151 -1.36 7.84 5.93
C GLU A 151 -1.71 8.89 6.99
N VAL A 152 -2.49 8.52 8.01
CA VAL A 152 -2.92 9.49 9.05
C VAL A 152 -2.17 9.33 10.38
N GLY A 153 -1.25 8.37 10.48
CA GLY A 153 -0.42 8.11 11.65
C GLY A 153 -1.17 7.47 12.82
N THR A 154 -0.41 7.07 13.84
CA THR A 154 -0.97 6.37 15.02
C THR A 154 -1.81 7.27 15.91
N LYS A 155 -1.59 8.58 15.88
CA LYS A 155 -2.35 9.57 16.67
C LYS A 155 -3.50 10.20 15.89
N GLY A 156 -3.62 9.86 14.60
CA GLY A 156 -4.51 10.54 13.69
C GLY A 156 -3.98 11.92 13.25
N SER A 157 -4.72 12.54 12.37
CA SER A 157 -4.43 13.88 11.85
C SER A 157 -5.73 14.67 11.67
N ILE A 158 -5.66 15.89 11.17
CA ILE A 158 -6.86 16.65 10.82
C ILE A 158 -7.70 15.91 9.75
N ALA A 159 -7.05 15.14 8.89
CA ALA A 159 -7.72 14.33 7.86
C ALA A 159 -8.57 13.17 8.43
N SER A 160 -8.34 12.77 9.68
CA SER A 160 -9.07 11.68 10.34
C SER A 160 -9.96 12.14 11.49
N SER A 161 -9.92 13.42 11.87
CA SER A 161 -10.63 13.93 13.06
C SER A 161 -11.97 14.60 12.76
N GLY A 162 -12.22 15.00 11.50
CA GLY A 162 -13.37 15.83 11.15
C GLY A 162 -13.37 17.21 11.83
N ALA A 163 -12.21 17.65 12.34
CA ALA A 163 -12.07 18.92 13.00
C ALA A 163 -12.37 20.09 12.06
N ARG A 164 -12.76 21.23 12.64
CA ARG A 164 -12.99 22.46 11.87
C ARG A 164 -11.68 22.97 11.30
N PHE A 165 -11.71 23.42 10.04
CA PHE A 165 -10.60 24.08 9.37
C PHE A 165 -11.10 25.19 8.43
N THR A 166 -10.20 26.11 8.06
CA THR A 166 -10.49 27.18 7.09
C THR A 166 -9.70 26.92 5.82
N TYR A 167 -10.36 27.01 4.66
CA TYR A 167 -9.74 26.91 3.35
C TYR A 167 -10.31 27.98 2.41
N ASN A 168 -9.44 28.77 1.81
CA ASN A 168 -9.82 29.91 0.93
C ASN A 168 -10.89 30.83 1.55
N GLY A 169 -10.79 31.10 2.87
CA GLY A 169 -11.70 31.99 3.58
C GLY A 169 -13.04 31.36 4.01
N ASN A 170 -13.30 30.09 3.67
CA ASN A 170 -14.48 29.36 4.08
C ASN A 170 -14.17 28.37 5.22
N GLU A 171 -15.12 28.18 6.12
CA GLU A 171 -15.01 27.18 7.20
C GLU A 171 -15.64 25.86 6.79
N TYR A 172 -14.96 24.76 7.14
CA TYR A 172 -15.36 23.38 6.88
C TYR A 172 -15.22 22.55 8.17
N GLN A 173 -16.07 21.52 8.33
CA GLN A 173 -16.04 20.58 9.44
C GLN A 173 -16.66 19.26 9.03
N GLY A 174 -16.26 18.16 9.68
CA GLY A 174 -16.84 16.84 9.43
C GLY A 174 -16.40 16.23 8.09
N ILE A 175 -15.26 16.66 7.56
CA ILE A 175 -14.67 16.12 6.34
C ILE A 175 -13.53 15.19 6.73
N TYR A 176 -13.44 14.05 6.06
CA TYR A 176 -12.48 12.99 6.36
C TYR A 176 -11.79 12.50 5.10
N ASN A 177 -10.49 12.24 5.20
CA ASN A 177 -9.67 11.66 4.15
C ASN A 177 -8.59 10.75 4.76
N PHE A 178 -8.99 9.55 5.17
CA PHE A 178 -8.12 8.59 5.88
C PHE A 178 -6.94 8.08 5.04
N TYR A 179 -7.02 8.22 3.73
CA TYR A 179 -5.97 7.74 2.81
C TYR A 179 -5.20 8.88 2.14
N ASN A 180 -5.35 10.12 2.59
CA ASN A 180 -4.72 11.31 2.02
C ASN A 180 -4.86 11.42 0.49
N ILE A 181 -5.97 10.94 -0.07
CA ILE A 181 -6.22 10.99 -1.52
C ILE A 181 -6.16 12.45 -2.00
N GLN A 182 -5.36 12.71 -3.05
CA GLN A 182 -5.15 14.04 -3.63
C GLN A 182 -4.60 15.10 -2.66
N ALA A 183 -3.91 14.70 -1.60
CA ALA A 183 -3.24 15.62 -0.66
C ALA A 183 -1.88 16.12 -1.17
N ASN A 184 -1.70 16.24 -2.49
CA ASN A 184 -0.41 16.51 -3.16
C ASN A 184 0.25 17.84 -2.76
N ARG A 185 -0.51 18.84 -2.37
CA ARG A 185 -0.03 20.14 -1.88
C ARG A 185 -0.26 20.33 -0.39
N GLY A 186 -0.83 19.34 0.27
CA GLY A 186 -1.07 19.33 1.70
C GLY A 186 -2.43 18.76 2.09
N VAL A 187 -2.61 18.56 3.39
CA VAL A 187 -3.79 17.87 3.94
C VAL A 187 -5.11 18.58 3.59
N TYR A 188 -5.10 19.90 3.49
CA TYR A 188 -6.33 20.64 3.18
C TYR A 188 -6.81 20.46 1.75
N ASP A 189 -5.88 20.32 0.77
CA ASP A 189 -6.27 19.98 -0.61
C ASP A 189 -6.92 18.59 -0.66
N GLY A 190 -6.35 17.62 0.06
CA GLY A 190 -6.94 16.29 0.20
C GLY A 190 -8.31 16.30 0.88
N LEU A 191 -8.51 17.12 1.90
CA LEU A 191 -9.82 17.29 2.54
C LEU A 191 -10.84 17.93 1.59
N MET A 192 -10.43 18.94 0.81
CA MET A 192 -11.31 19.55 -0.19
C MET A 192 -11.67 18.58 -1.30
N TYR A 193 -10.74 17.74 -1.76
CA TYR A 193 -11.05 16.65 -2.70
C TYR A 193 -12.13 15.71 -2.17
N ALA A 194 -12.13 15.43 -0.88
CA ALA A 194 -13.11 14.55 -0.23
C ALA A 194 -14.52 15.17 -0.09
N THR A 195 -14.70 16.44 -0.47
CA THR A 195 -16.04 17.08 -0.48
C THR A 195 -16.81 16.82 -1.76
N GLY A 196 -16.19 16.27 -2.81
CA GLY A 196 -16.80 15.99 -4.13
C GLY A 196 -16.50 17.05 -5.15
#